data_c934e7e057e7660084b42c5421242270
#
_entry.id   c934e7e057e7660084b42c5421242270
#
_cell.length_a   1.000
_cell.length_b   1.000
_cell.length_c   1.000
_cell.angle_alpha   90.00
_cell.angle_beta   90.00
_cell.angle_gamma   90.00
#
_symmetry.space_group_name_H-M   'P 1'
#
loop_
_entity.id
_entity.type
_entity.pdbx_description
1 polymer ?
#
loop_
_entity_poly.entity_id
_entity_poly.type
_entity_poly.pdbx_seq_one_letter_code
_entity_poly.pdbx_strand_id
1 'polypeptide(L)'
;EAKHLAEQAQLQADRNRAYYAKNRALHRSVVLRLTEQIRNCILVHQQPNARIARSGALDPERVWRAPLLNDSRVFRCAEEENQPSFTVDLLLDASASRLHCQEVIAAQGTILAQSLAACGIPVRVSSFCSLRGYTVLRVLKGFADKSLQGIDQYFASGWNRDGLALRATGDLVSFDPGPAPRHLLILLTDASPNDSRRVPPSPEQPLGCDYGGSYGVDDAAAEVRDLQRRGLRVSAVFMGEDSSSHDAER
;
A
#
# COMPACT_ATOMS: atom_id res chain seq x y z
N GLU A 1 5.38 -31.32 5.93
CA GLU A 1 5.28 -30.15 5.01
C GLU A 1 5.29 -28.82 5.78
N ALA A 2 4.41 -28.59 6.78
CA ALA A 2 4.36 -27.30 7.50
C ALA A 2 5.69 -26.94 8.19
N LYS A 3 6.37 -27.93 8.81
CA LYS A 3 7.68 -27.72 9.42
C LYS A 3 8.75 -27.35 8.38
N HIS A 4 8.74 -28.00 7.23
CA HIS A 4 9.66 -27.69 6.14
C HIS A 4 9.43 -26.28 5.57
N LEU A 5 8.16 -25.87 5.35
CA LEU A 5 7.85 -24.51 4.94
C LEU A 5 8.31 -23.47 5.96
N ALA A 6 8.14 -23.75 7.25
CA ALA A 6 8.63 -22.85 8.31
C ALA A 6 10.16 -22.72 8.32
N GLU A 7 10.88 -23.82 8.12
CA GLU A 7 12.34 -23.81 7.98
C GLU A 7 12.79 -23.02 6.76
N GLN A 8 12.13 -23.20 5.60
CA GLN A 8 12.42 -22.43 4.38
C GLN A 8 12.14 -20.94 4.58
N ALA A 9 11.02 -20.60 5.20
CA ALA A 9 10.68 -19.21 5.50
C ALA A 9 11.72 -18.56 6.43
N GLN A 10 12.24 -19.29 7.43
CA GLN A 10 13.27 -18.78 8.32
C GLN A 10 14.60 -18.55 7.58
N LEU A 11 15.02 -19.51 6.75
CA LEU A 11 16.20 -19.36 5.91
C LEU A 11 16.09 -18.17 4.96
N GLN A 12 14.89 -17.96 4.38
CA GLN A 12 14.66 -16.82 3.50
C GLN A 12 14.71 -15.50 4.28
N ALA A 13 14.16 -15.44 5.49
CA ALA A 13 14.26 -14.27 6.34
C ALA A 13 15.72 -13.88 6.65
N ASP A 14 16.58 -14.86 6.84
CA ASP A 14 18.02 -14.63 7.04
C ASP A 14 18.69 -14.08 5.76
N ARG A 15 18.31 -14.61 4.59
CA ARG A 15 18.78 -14.10 3.30
C ARG A 15 18.31 -12.67 3.04
N ASN A 16 17.05 -12.36 3.32
CA ASN A 16 16.50 -11.01 3.18
C ASN A 16 17.30 -10.01 4.03
N ARG A 17 17.58 -10.35 5.30
CA ARG A 17 18.41 -9.53 6.19
C ARG A 17 19.82 -9.34 5.68
N ALA A 18 20.45 -10.42 5.24
CA ALA A 18 21.81 -10.37 4.70
C ALA A 18 21.89 -9.51 3.44
N TYR A 19 20.92 -9.64 2.53
CA TYR A 19 20.82 -8.82 1.32
C TYR A 19 20.67 -7.34 1.65
N TYR A 20 19.74 -7.00 2.59
CA TYR A 20 19.52 -5.62 3.00
C TYR A 20 20.78 -5.02 3.64
N ALA A 21 21.45 -5.78 4.51
CA ALA A 21 22.69 -5.35 5.16
C ALA A 21 23.84 -5.13 4.16
N LYS A 22 24.00 -6.03 3.19
CA LYS A 22 25.01 -5.92 2.12
C LYS A 22 24.85 -4.66 1.29
N ASN A 23 23.60 -4.26 1.00
CA ASN A 23 23.29 -3.11 0.15
C ASN A 23 22.91 -1.85 0.94
N ARG A 24 23.22 -1.80 2.25
CA ARG A 24 22.76 -0.76 3.18
C ARG A 24 23.05 0.67 2.73
N ALA A 25 24.22 0.94 2.15
CA ALA A 25 24.60 2.28 1.70
C ALA A 25 23.69 2.74 0.54
N LEU A 26 23.46 1.86 -0.43
CA LEU A 26 22.56 2.11 -1.57
C LEU A 26 21.12 2.32 -1.05
N HIS A 27 20.60 1.43 -0.22
CA HIS A 27 19.24 1.51 0.32
C HIS A 27 19.03 2.80 1.10
N ARG A 28 20.02 3.22 1.92
CA ARG A 28 19.96 4.50 2.65
C ARG A 28 19.84 5.70 1.71
N SER A 29 20.61 5.72 0.63
CA SER A 29 20.55 6.78 -0.39
C SER A 29 19.16 6.83 -1.05
N VAL A 30 18.60 5.67 -1.40
CA VAL A 30 17.26 5.57 -2.00
C VAL A 30 16.19 6.04 -1.02
N VAL A 31 16.26 5.63 0.27
CA VAL A 31 15.33 6.08 1.32
C VAL A 31 15.35 7.59 1.46
N LEU A 32 16.54 8.22 1.53
CA LEU A 32 16.65 9.68 1.66
C LEU A 32 16.01 10.38 0.46
N ARG A 33 16.34 9.96 -0.75
CA ARG A 33 15.79 10.52 -1.99
C ARG A 33 14.28 10.37 -2.07
N LEU A 34 13.75 9.18 -1.75
CA LEU A 34 12.32 8.91 -1.77
C LEU A 34 11.58 9.71 -0.68
N THR A 35 12.16 9.82 0.51
CA THR A 35 11.63 10.65 1.60
C THR A 35 11.48 12.11 1.17
N GLU A 36 12.51 12.68 0.50
CA GLU A 36 12.44 14.06 -0.01
C GLU A 36 11.36 14.20 -1.10
N GLN A 37 11.27 13.25 -2.02
CA GLN A 37 10.24 13.26 -3.06
C GLN A 37 8.83 13.21 -2.46
N ILE A 38 8.59 12.33 -1.48
CA ILE A 38 7.30 12.23 -0.78
C ILE A 38 6.98 13.54 -0.05
N ARG A 39 7.93 14.13 0.67
CA ARG A 39 7.74 15.43 1.34
C ARG A 39 7.38 16.52 0.36
N ASN A 40 8.11 16.63 -0.74
CA ASN A 40 7.82 17.63 -1.76
C ASN A 40 6.42 17.45 -2.36
N CYS A 41 6.01 16.21 -2.65
CA CYS A 41 4.64 15.93 -3.11
C CYS A 41 3.60 16.35 -2.06
N ILE A 42 3.82 16.05 -0.78
CA ILE A 42 2.91 16.45 0.30
C ILE A 42 2.83 17.98 0.39
N LEU A 43 3.96 18.68 0.39
CA LEU A 43 4.01 20.15 0.47
C LEU A 43 3.30 20.83 -0.71
N VAL A 44 3.47 20.31 -1.92
CA VAL A 44 2.79 20.85 -3.12
C VAL A 44 1.28 20.66 -3.05
N HIS A 45 0.80 19.56 -2.42
CA HIS A 45 -0.63 19.27 -2.30
C HIS A 45 -1.26 19.74 -0.99
N GLN A 46 -0.48 20.16 -0.01
CA GLN A 46 -0.95 20.89 1.16
C GLN A 46 -1.21 22.34 0.75
N GLN A 47 -2.36 22.61 0.12
CA GLN A 47 -2.86 23.99 0.08
C GLN A 47 -3.13 24.40 1.53
N PRO A 48 -2.57 25.53 1.99
CA PRO A 48 -2.90 26.04 3.31
C PRO A 48 -4.42 26.28 3.32
N ASN A 49 -5.14 25.48 4.08
CA ASN A 49 -6.53 25.74 4.37
C ASN A 49 -6.58 27.00 5.23
N ALA A 50 -6.63 28.15 4.57
CA ALA A 50 -6.79 29.42 5.25
C ALA A 50 -8.21 29.47 5.83
N ARG A 51 -8.34 29.13 7.11
CA ARG A 51 -9.59 29.29 7.84
C ARG A 51 -9.79 30.77 8.17
N ILE A 52 -10.98 31.27 7.89
CA ILE A 52 -11.36 32.61 8.26
C ILE A 52 -11.57 32.64 9.78
N ALA A 53 -10.81 33.48 10.47
CA ALA A 53 -10.77 33.55 11.93
C ALA A 53 -10.91 35.01 12.42
N ARG A 54 -10.99 35.16 13.73
CA ARG A 54 -11.01 36.47 14.40
C ARG A 54 -9.62 36.99 14.78
N SER A 55 -8.58 36.16 14.52
CA SER A 55 -7.17 36.47 14.80
C SER A 55 -6.29 35.78 13.78
N GLY A 56 -5.09 36.32 13.47
CA GLY A 56 -4.15 35.80 12.48
C GLY A 56 -3.66 36.89 11.53
N ALA A 57 -3.31 36.51 10.30
CA ALA A 57 -2.96 37.46 9.24
C ALA A 57 -4.22 38.14 8.69
N LEU A 58 -4.20 39.47 8.60
CA LEU A 58 -5.33 40.24 8.06
C LEU A 58 -5.60 39.86 6.61
N ASP A 59 -6.87 39.58 6.28
CA ASP A 59 -7.29 39.34 4.89
C ASP A 59 -7.70 40.65 4.24
N PRO A 60 -6.89 41.23 3.31
CA PRO A 60 -7.17 42.50 2.68
C PRO A 60 -8.50 42.52 1.93
N GLU A 61 -8.93 41.38 1.40
CA GLU A 61 -10.21 41.27 0.66
C GLU A 61 -11.44 41.27 1.57
N ARG A 62 -11.25 41.06 2.89
CA ARG A 62 -12.33 40.95 3.87
C ARG A 62 -12.35 42.05 4.94
N VAL A 63 -11.30 42.89 4.99
CA VAL A 63 -11.21 43.99 5.99
C VAL A 63 -12.44 44.89 6.01
N TRP A 64 -13.02 45.17 4.86
CA TRP A 64 -14.22 46.00 4.73
C TRP A 64 -15.46 45.44 5.45
N ARG A 65 -15.48 44.12 5.72
CA ARG A 65 -16.61 43.48 6.41
C ARG A 65 -16.70 43.86 7.88
N ALA A 66 -15.59 44.19 8.51
CA ALA A 66 -15.57 44.59 9.91
C ALA A 66 -16.40 45.85 10.15
N PRO A 67 -16.16 47.00 9.49
CA PRO A 67 -16.93 48.22 9.70
C PRO A 67 -18.32 48.18 9.08
N LEU A 68 -18.54 47.48 7.92
CA LEU A 68 -19.81 47.53 7.22
C LEU A 68 -20.80 46.47 7.69
N LEU A 69 -20.33 45.29 8.06
CA LEU A 69 -21.17 44.15 8.42
C LEU A 69 -21.03 43.72 9.88
N ASN A 70 -20.23 44.46 10.69
CA ASN A 70 -19.89 44.11 12.07
C ASN A 70 -19.38 42.65 12.20
N ASP A 71 -18.70 42.14 11.16
CA ASP A 71 -18.12 40.79 11.13
C ASP A 71 -16.63 40.86 11.42
N SER A 72 -16.24 40.43 12.64
CA SER A 72 -14.85 40.44 13.11
C SER A 72 -13.97 39.30 12.51
N ARG A 73 -14.54 38.43 11.68
CA ARG A 73 -13.82 37.34 11.01
C ARG A 73 -13.18 37.81 9.70
N VAL A 74 -12.16 38.65 9.84
CA VAL A 74 -11.41 39.27 8.75
C VAL A 74 -9.95 38.83 8.69
N PHE A 75 -9.59 37.81 9.46
CA PHE A 75 -8.23 37.27 9.50
C PHE A 75 -8.19 35.88 8.84
N ARG A 76 -7.07 35.60 8.19
CA ARG A 76 -6.70 34.26 7.73
C ARG A 76 -5.81 33.62 8.79
N CYS A 77 -6.23 32.51 9.34
CA CYS A 77 -5.40 31.65 10.17
C CYS A 77 -4.98 30.46 9.31
N ALA A 78 -3.68 30.29 9.09
CA ALA A 78 -3.17 29.08 8.46
C ALA A 78 -3.29 27.95 9.49
N GLU A 79 -4.18 27.02 9.29
CA GLU A 79 -4.15 25.74 10.00
C GLU A 79 -3.03 24.92 9.35
N GLU A 80 -1.86 24.89 10.00
CA GLU A 80 -0.81 23.93 9.66
C GLU A 80 -1.31 22.54 10.06
N GLU A 81 -1.99 21.83 9.17
CA GLU A 81 -2.15 20.38 9.29
C GLU A 81 -0.77 19.73 9.11
N ASN A 82 0.02 19.72 10.19
CA ASN A 82 1.39 19.18 10.22
C ASN A 82 1.45 17.65 10.17
N GLN A 83 0.33 16.96 9.97
CA GLN A 83 0.29 15.49 9.87
C GLN A 83 -0.30 15.04 8.54
N PRO A 84 0.31 14.06 7.88
CA PRO A 84 -0.27 13.45 6.71
C PRO A 84 -1.65 12.87 7.06
N SER A 85 -2.68 13.33 6.36
CA SER A 85 -4.07 12.95 6.61
C SER A 85 -4.44 11.59 6.03
N PHE A 86 -3.46 10.71 5.77
CA PHE A 86 -3.69 9.39 5.20
C PHE A 86 -2.76 8.32 5.80
N THR A 87 -3.23 7.09 5.79
CA THR A 87 -2.45 5.88 6.08
C THR A 87 -2.12 5.14 4.79
N VAL A 88 -1.05 4.36 4.81
CA VAL A 88 -0.63 3.54 3.68
C VAL A 88 -0.63 2.07 4.07
N ASP A 89 -1.29 1.26 3.24
CA ASP A 89 -1.19 -0.18 3.25
C ASP A 89 -0.33 -0.63 2.07
N LEU A 90 0.82 -1.25 2.35
CA LEU A 90 1.66 -1.89 1.34
C LEU A 90 1.29 -3.36 1.28
N LEU A 91 0.85 -3.81 0.11
CA LEU A 91 0.50 -5.20 -0.14
C LEU A 91 1.50 -5.81 -1.12
N LEU A 92 2.28 -6.79 -0.65
CA LEU A 92 3.34 -7.43 -1.40
C LEU A 92 2.84 -8.78 -1.94
N ASP A 93 2.90 -8.96 -3.24
CA ASP A 93 2.69 -10.26 -3.86
C ASP A 93 3.82 -11.22 -3.43
N ALA A 94 3.43 -12.34 -2.84
CA ALA A 94 4.33 -13.39 -2.37
C ALA A 94 4.06 -14.73 -3.08
N SER A 95 3.66 -14.68 -4.35
CA SER A 95 3.49 -15.86 -5.20
C SER A 95 4.82 -16.49 -5.60
N ALA A 96 4.79 -17.74 -6.08
CA ALA A 96 5.98 -18.49 -6.47
C ALA A 96 6.73 -17.85 -7.64
N SER A 97 6.08 -17.03 -8.47
CA SER A 97 6.75 -16.24 -9.51
C SER A 97 7.83 -15.30 -8.94
N ARG A 98 7.70 -14.93 -7.66
CA ARG A 98 8.63 -14.04 -6.94
C ARG A 98 9.81 -14.75 -6.28
N LEU A 99 9.91 -16.08 -6.34
CA LEU A 99 10.97 -16.86 -5.70
C LEU A 99 12.39 -16.39 -6.03
N HIS A 100 12.62 -15.91 -7.25
CA HIS A 100 13.93 -15.48 -7.73
C HIS A 100 14.34 -14.06 -7.26
N CYS A 101 13.41 -13.27 -6.73
CA CYS A 101 13.63 -11.87 -6.36
C CYS A 101 13.11 -11.51 -4.95
N GLN A 102 12.95 -12.50 -4.07
CA GLN A 102 12.39 -12.30 -2.72
C GLN A 102 13.15 -11.25 -1.92
N GLU A 103 14.48 -11.29 -1.96
CA GLU A 103 15.34 -10.36 -1.23
C GLU A 103 15.13 -8.91 -1.71
N VAL A 104 14.93 -8.74 -3.02
CA VAL A 104 14.69 -7.43 -3.64
C VAL A 104 13.33 -6.89 -3.20
N ILE A 105 12.28 -7.72 -3.23
CA ILE A 105 10.93 -7.32 -2.83
C ILE A 105 10.89 -6.96 -1.33
N ALA A 106 11.50 -7.79 -0.48
CA ALA A 106 11.61 -7.49 0.95
C ALA A 106 12.34 -6.16 1.20
N ALA A 107 13.43 -5.91 0.46
CA ALA A 107 14.18 -4.65 0.54
C ALA A 107 13.34 -3.46 0.05
N GLN A 108 12.60 -3.60 -1.05
CA GLN A 108 11.71 -2.55 -1.58
C GLN A 108 10.58 -2.24 -0.58
N GLY A 109 9.94 -3.26 0.00
CA GLY A 109 8.95 -3.08 1.05
C GLY A 109 9.51 -2.32 2.26
N THR A 110 10.73 -2.66 2.68
CA THR A 110 11.42 -1.99 3.79
C THR A 110 11.77 -0.53 3.45
N ILE A 111 12.29 -0.26 2.25
CA ILE A 111 12.64 1.09 1.79
C ILE A 111 11.38 1.97 1.73
N LEU A 112 10.30 1.48 1.14
CA LEU A 112 9.02 2.21 1.07
C LEU A 112 8.47 2.50 2.47
N ALA A 113 8.40 1.47 3.33
CA ALA A 113 7.91 1.63 4.69
C ALA A 113 8.76 2.62 5.51
N GLN A 114 10.09 2.58 5.36
CA GLN A 114 11.00 3.49 6.04
C GLN A 114 10.85 4.93 5.54
N SER A 115 10.70 5.12 4.25
CA SER A 115 10.52 6.46 3.64
C SER A 115 9.20 7.08 4.04
N LEU A 116 8.11 6.30 4.05
CA LEU A 116 6.79 6.76 4.51
C LEU A 116 6.81 7.10 6.00
N ALA A 117 7.38 6.23 6.83
CA ALA A 117 7.52 6.48 8.27
C ALA A 117 8.36 7.73 8.57
N ALA A 118 9.43 7.98 7.80
CA ALA A 118 10.25 9.20 7.93
C ALA A 118 9.49 10.50 7.55
N CYS A 119 8.41 10.37 6.78
CA CYS A 119 7.47 11.47 6.48
C CYS A 119 6.32 11.57 7.51
N GLY A 120 6.33 10.75 8.57
CA GLY A 120 5.25 10.70 9.56
C GLY A 120 3.98 10.02 9.05
N ILE A 121 4.03 9.29 7.93
CA ILE A 121 2.90 8.57 7.36
C ILE A 121 2.81 7.19 8.01
N PRO A 122 1.70 6.86 8.68
CA PRO A 122 1.48 5.51 9.21
C PRO A 122 1.45 4.49 8.07
N VAL A 123 2.21 3.41 8.22
CA VAL A 123 2.32 2.36 7.21
C VAL A 123 2.15 0.98 7.80
N ARG A 124 1.30 0.17 7.18
CA ARG A 124 1.18 -1.27 7.41
C ARG A 124 1.73 -2.00 6.18
N VAL A 125 2.43 -3.10 6.40
CA VAL A 125 2.98 -3.93 5.33
C VAL A 125 2.43 -5.33 5.48
N SER A 126 1.81 -5.83 4.43
CA SER A 126 1.27 -7.19 4.36
C SER A 126 1.79 -7.90 3.12
N SER A 127 1.85 -9.21 3.16
CA SER A 127 2.12 -10.04 1.99
C SER A 127 0.97 -11.02 1.78
N PHE A 128 0.74 -11.44 0.54
CA PHE A 128 -0.28 -12.42 0.24
C PHE A 128 0.23 -13.51 -0.71
N CYS A 129 -0.33 -14.70 -0.53
CA CYS A 129 -0.16 -15.82 -1.44
C CYS A 129 -1.37 -16.76 -1.35
N SER A 130 -1.56 -17.63 -2.32
CA SER A 130 -2.60 -18.66 -2.30
C SER A 130 -1.97 -20.04 -2.17
N LEU A 131 -2.30 -20.74 -1.08
CA LEU A 131 -1.81 -22.07 -0.76
C LEU A 131 -2.98 -23.04 -0.64
N ARG A 132 -2.99 -24.12 -1.41
CA ARG A 132 -4.02 -25.17 -1.38
C ARG A 132 -5.45 -24.62 -1.53
N GLY A 133 -5.63 -23.52 -2.29
CA GLY A 133 -6.92 -22.88 -2.53
C GLY A 133 -7.39 -21.93 -1.43
N TYR A 134 -6.52 -21.59 -0.49
CA TYR A 134 -6.74 -20.53 0.51
C TYR A 134 -5.81 -19.37 0.23
N THR A 135 -6.36 -18.16 0.13
CA THR A 135 -5.56 -16.94 0.09
C THR A 135 -5.18 -16.56 1.51
N VAL A 136 -3.89 -16.47 1.76
CA VAL A 136 -3.31 -16.11 3.06
C VAL A 136 -2.81 -14.68 2.98
N LEU A 137 -3.36 -13.81 3.80
CA LEU A 137 -2.86 -12.46 4.02
C LEU A 137 -2.05 -12.45 5.31
N ARG A 138 -0.77 -12.12 5.22
CA ARG A 138 0.15 -12.08 6.36
C ARG A 138 0.58 -10.64 6.63
N VAL A 139 0.25 -10.12 7.79
CA VAL A 139 0.75 -8.81 8.24
C VAL A 139 2.21 -8.98 8.70
N LEU A 140 3.11 -8.30 8.00
CA LEU A 140 4.55 -8.26 8.30
C LEU A 140 4.90 -7.12 9.24
N LYS A 141 4.17 -6.00 9.14
CA LYS A 141 4.29 -4.82 10.01
C LYS A 141 2.93 -4.17 10.17
N GLY A 142 2.47 -4.03 11.41
CA GLY A 142 1.27 -3.27 11.76
C GLY A 142 1.55 -1.77 11.94
N PHE A 143 0.48 -0.96 12.08
CA PHE A 143 0.63 0.48 12.34
C PHE A 143 1.32 0.79 13.67
N ALA A 144 1.06 -0.01 14.70
CA ALA A 144 1.64 0.17 16.03
C ALA A 144 3.11 -0.28 16.12
N ASP A 145 3.60 -1.06 15.17
CA ASP A 145 4.96 -1.60 15.20
C ASP A 145 5.97 -0.51 14.85
N LYS A 146 6.89 -0.25 15.79
CA LYS A 146 8.01 0.67 15.56
C LYS A 146 9.13 0.03 14.73
N SER A 147 9.27 -1.29 14.78
CA SER A 147 10.30 -2.04 14.07
C SER A 147 9.84 -2.42 12.66
N LEU A 148 10.74 -2.35 11.71
CA LEU A 148 10.56 -2.81 10.33
C LEU A 148 11.04 -4.26 10.11
N GLN A 149 11.63 -4.88 11.13
CA GLN A 149 12.23 -6.22 11.01
C GLN A 149 11.25 -7.33 10.62
N GLY A 150 9.94 -7.11 10.87
CA GLY A 150 8.92 -8.05 10.43
C GLY A 150 8.87 -8.21 8.90
N ILE A 151 9.28 -7.19 8.14
CA ILE A 151 9.28 -7.22 6.67
C ILE A 151 10.32 -8.22 6.14
N ASP A 152 11.40 -8.46 6.89
CA ASP A 152 12.39 -9.47 6.53
C ASP A 152 11.80 -10.88 6.45
N GLN A 153 10.65 -11.11 7.10
CA GLN A 153 9.93 -12.39 7.06
C GLN A 153 9.13 -12.59 5.77
N TYR A 154 9.25 -11.69 4.78
CA TYR A 154 8.67 -11.90 3.46
C TYR A 154 9.17 -13.23 2.89
N PHE A 155 8.22 -14.05 2.41
CA PHE A 155 8.49 -15.38 1.87
C PHE A 155 7.51 -15.68 0.74
N ALA A 156 8.02 -15.90 -0.45
CA ALA A 156 7.22 -16.23 -1.62
C ALA A 156 6.91 -17.72 -1.69
N SER A 157 5.65 -18.05 -1.94
CA SER A 157 5.19 -19.43 -2.08
C SER A 157 3.81 -19.51 -2.71
N GLY A 158 3.48 -20.64 -3.32
CA GLY A 158 2.13 -20.88 -3.85
C GLY A 158 1.77 -20.03 -5.07
N TRP A 159 0.50 -19.72 -5.17
CA TRP A 159 -0.13 -19.01 -6.28
C TRP A 159 -0.56 -17.61 -5.84
N ASN A 160 -1.16 -16.80 -6.74
CA ASN A 160 -1.73 -15.52 -6.39
C ASN A 160 -3.19 -15.38 -6.87
N ARG A 161 -4.09 -15.07 -5.94
CA ARG A 161 -5.44 -14.56 -6.20
C ARG A 161 -5.51 -13.11 -5.77
N ASP A 162 -5.15 -12.22 -6.69
CA ASP A 162 -5.07 -10.79 -6.42
C ASP A 162 -6.41 -10.22 -5.97
N GLY A 163 -7.53 -10.65 -6.60
CA GLY A 163 -8.86 -10.20 -6.20
C GLY A 163 -9.19 -10.56 -4.75
N LEU A 164 -8.95 -11.82 -4.32
CA LEU A 164 -9.18 -12.20 -2.93
C LEU A 164 -8.24 -11.49 -1.94
N ALA A 165 -6.99 -11.24 -2.34
CA ALA A 165 -6.04 -10.50 -1.52
C ALA A 165 -6.46 -9.04 -1.33
N LEU A 166 -6.95 -8.40 -2.39
CA LEU A 166 -7.50 -7.04 -2.35
C LEU A 166 -8.73 -6.98 -1.45
N ARG A 167 -9.67 -7.92 -1.59
CA ARG A 167 -10.86 -8.03 -0.71
C ARG A 167 -10.47 -8.18 0.75
N ALA A 168 -9.59 -9.15 1.05
CA ALA A 168 -9.11 -9.39 2.41
C ALA A 168 -8.40 -8.16 3.00
N THR A 169 -7.65 -7.41 2.18
CA THR A 169 -7.02 -6.16 2.61
C THR A 169 -8.08 -5.09 2.89
N GLY A 170 -9.12 -4.98 2.08
CA GLY A 170 -10.24 -4.07 2.33
C GLY A 170 -10.99 -4.39 3.62
N ASP A 171 -11.16 -5.67 3.94
CA ASP A 171 -11.78 -6.10 5.19
C ASP A 171 -10.85 -5.83 6.38
N LEU A 172 -9.54 -6.05 6.22
CA LEU A 172 -8.54 -5.68 7.21
C LEU A 172 -8.54 -4.16 7.50
N VAL A 173 -8.63 -3.31 6.47
CA VAL A 173 -8.77 -1.85 6.64
C VAL A 173 -10.06 -1.49 7.37
N SER A 174 -11.15 -2.19 7.11
CA SER A 174 -12.43 -1.96 7.81
C SER A 174 -12.36 -2.35 9.28
N PHE A 175 -11.58 -3.39 9.62
CA PHE A 175 -11.39 -3.86 10.99
C PHE A 175 -10.37 -3.02 11.76
N ASP A 176 -9.25 -2.65 11.12
CA ASP A 176 -8.17 -1.83 11.68
C ASP A 176 -7.82 -0.70 10.69
N PRO A 177 -8.58 0.41 10.74
CA PRO A 177 -8.43 1.50 9.77
C PRO A 177 -7.15 2.34 9.98
N GLY A 178 -6.41 2.09 11.05
CA GLY A 178 -5.25 2.92 11.37
C GLY A 178 -5.62 4.34 11.84
N PRO A 179 -4.62 5.21 12.02
CA PRO A 179 -4.82 6.49 12.72
C PRO A 179 -5.36 7.64 11.85
N ALA A 180 -5.38 7.51 10.51
CA ALA A 180 -5.84 8.59 9.65
C ALA A 180 -7.06 8.19 8.80
N PRO A 181 -7.94 9.16 8.42
CA PRO A 181 -9.22 8.86 7.79
C PRO A 181 -9.14 8.47 6.30
N ARG A 182 -8.03 8.75 5.64
CA ARG A 182 -7.83 8.41 4.22
C ARG A 182 -6.89 7.23 4.11
N HIS A 183 -7.17 6.33 3.17
CA HIS A 183 -6.37 5.13 2.95
C HIS A 183 -5.83 5.09 1.53
N LEU A 184 -4.53 4.78 1.43
CA LEU A 184 -3.86 4.47 0.18
C LEU A 184 -3.35 3.03 0.26
N LEU A 185 -3.86 2.17 -0.59
CA LEU A 185 -3.35 0.83 -0.81
C LEU A 185 -2.36 0.86 -1.97
N ILE A 186 -1.14 0.40 -1.73
CA ILE A 186 -0.11 0.25 -2.77
C ILE A 186 0.16 -1.24 -2.92
N LEU A 187 -0.21 -1.79 -4.06
CA LEU A 187 0.03 -3.19 -4.42
C LEU A 187 1.34 -3.30 -5.20
N LEU A 188 2.25 -4.17 -4.76
CA LEU A 188 3.46 -4.56 -5.48
C LEU A 188 3.23 -5.95 -6.06
N THR A 189 3.06 -6.07 -7.39
CA THR A 189 2.70 -7.32 -8.07
C THR A 189 3.35 -7.43 -9.45
N ASP A 190 3.34 -8.62 -10.04
CA ASP A 190 3.67 -8.84 -11.45
C ASP A 190 2.44 -8.78 -12.37
N ALA A 191 1.26 -8.47 -11.79
CA ALA A 191 -0.01 -8.42 -12.50
C ALA A 191 -0.33 -9.72 -13.28
N SER A 192 0.11 -10.86 -12.76
CA SER A 192 -0.13 -12.18 -13.38
C SER A 192 -0.92 -13.09 -12.41
N PRO A 193 -2.18 -12.75 -12.10
CA PRO A 193 -2.99 -13.55 -11.18
C PRO A 193 -3.22 -14.96 -11.73
N ASN A 194 -2.91 -15.95 -10.90
CA ASN A 194 -3.05 -17.37 -11.28
C ASN A 194 -3.23 -18.26 -10.03
N ASP A 195 -4.11 -19.26 -10.12
CA ASP A 195 -4.28 -20.25 -9.06
C ASP A 195 -4.55 -21.63 -9.65
N SER A 196 -4.00 -22.65 -9.02
CA SER A 196 -4.25 -24.05 -9.38
C SER A 196 -5.72 -24.50 -9.13
N ARG A 197 -6.45 -23.79 -8.28
CA ARG A 197 -7.83 -24.13 -7.96
C ARG A 197 -8.80 -23.40 -8.88
N ARG A 198 -9.64 -24.18 -9.56
CA ARG A 198 -10.68 -23.64 -10.44
C ARG A 198 -11.71 -22.79 -9.68
N VAL A 199 -12.25 -21.82 -10.37
CA VAL A 199 -13.42 -21.07 -9.93
C VAL A 199 -14.65 -22.00 -10.01
N PRO A 200 -15.46 -22.09 -8.93
CA PRO A 200 -16.64 -22.92 -8.97
C PRO A 200 -17.67 -22.40 -9.97
N PRO A 201 -18.57 -23.28 -10.46
CA PRO A 201 -19.67 -22.87 -11.33
C PRO A 201 -20.49 -21.72 -10.76
N SER A 202 -20.83 -20.77 -11.63
CA SER A 202 -21.73 -19.63 -11.31
C SER A 202 -22.79 -19.49 -12.39
N PRO A 203 -23.87 -18.71 -12.18
CA PRO A 203 -24.87 -18.45 -13.21
C PRO A 203 -24.29 -17.89 -14.52
N GLU A 204 -23.20 -17.12 -14.42
CA GLU A 204 -22.51 -16.54 -15.57
C GLU A 204 -21.52 -17.52 -16.22
N GLN A 205 -21.01 -18.49 -15.46
CA GLN A 205 -20.04 -19.51 -15.89
C GLN A 205 -20.44 -20.91 -15.36
N PRO A 206 -21.41 -21.58 -16.01
CA PRO A 206 -21.99 -22.85 -15.50
C PRO A 206 -20.99 -24.01 -15.37
N LEU A 207 -19.87 -23.98 -16.11
CA LEU A 207 -18.84 -25.03 -16.05
C LEU A 207 -17.69 -24.67 -15.11
N GLY A 208 -17.72 -23.46 -14.51
CA GLY A 208 -16.56 -22.89 -13.83
C GLY A 208 -15.42 -22.61 -14.81
N CYS A 209 -14.34 -21.98 -14.33
CA CYS A 209 -13.15 -21.68 -15.14
C CYS A 209 -11.89 -21.84 -14.31
N ASP A 210 -10.75 -21.85 -14.99
CA ASP A 210 -9.45 -21.74 -14.33
C ASP A 210 -9.24 -20.28 -13.88
N TYR A 211 -8.66 -20.08 -12.69
CA TYR A 211 -8.33 -18.74 -12.22
C TYR A 211 -7.01 -18.31 -12.83
N GLY A 212 -7.04 -17.39 -13.77
CA GLY A 212 -5.86 -16.88 -14.45
C GLY A 212 -6.20 -16.08 -15.70
N GLY A 213 -5.19 -15.53 -16.36
CA GLY A 213 -5.36 -14.72 -17.58
C GLY A 213 -6.37 -13.59 -17.38
N SER A 214 -7.24 -13.38 -18.36
CA SER A 214 -8.24 -12.30 -18.34
C SER A 214 -9.20 -12.39 -17.14
N TYR A 215 -9.61 -13.60 -16.75
CA TYR A 215 -10.52 -13.77 -15.60
C TYR A 215 -9.90 -13.26 -14.29
N GLY A 216 -8.64 -13.61 -14.02
CA GLY A 216 -7.94 -13.16 -12.82
C GLY A 216 -7.73 -11.64 -12.81
N VAL A 217 -7.45 -11.05 -13.97
CA VAL A 217 -7.32 -9.57 -14.11
C VAL A 217 -8.66 -8.89 -13.90
N ASP A 218 -9.74 -9.42 -14.49
CA ASP A 218 -11.08 -8.84 -14.35
C ASP A 218 -11.59 -8.94 -12.90
N ASP A 219 -11.29 -10.05 -12.19
CA ASP A 219 -11.59 -10.23 -10.76
C ASP A 219 -10.84 -9.20 -9.92
N ALA A 220 -9.53 -9.03 -10.13
CA ALA A 220 -8.74 -8.01 -9.44
C ALA A 220 -9.26 -6.59 -9.72
N ALA A 221 -9.59 -6.28 -10.98
CA ALA A 221 -10.14 -4.99 -11.37
C ALA A 221 -11.53 -4.73 -10.72
N ALA A 222 -12.35 -5.76 -10.56
CA ALA A 222 -13.64 -5.63 -9.87
C ALA A 222 -13.45 -5.29 -8.39
N GLU A 223 -12.50 -5.94 -7.71
CA GLU A 223 -12.18 -5.66 -6.31
C GLU A 223 -11.56 -4.27 -6.12
N VAL A 224 -10.70 -3.82 -7.04
CA VAL A 224 -10.17 -2.45 -7.01
C VAL A 224 -11.31 -1.43 -7.09
N ARG A 225 -12.28 -1.64 -8.00
CA ARG A 225 -13.46 -0.76 -8.11
C ARG A 225 -14.30 -0.77 -6.82
N ASP A 226 -14.42 -1.92 -6.15
CA ASP A 226 -15.15 -1.98 -4.88
C ASP A 226 -14.41 -1.24 -3.77
N LEU A 227 -13.11 -1.42 -3.63
CA LEU A 227 -12.27 -0.68 -2.69
C LEU A 227 -12.36 0.83 -2.91
N GLN A 228 -12.35 1.28 -4.17
CA GLN A 228 -12.50 2.70 -4.50
C GLN A 228 -13.89 3.24 -4.11
N ARG A 229 -14.97 2.47 -4.30
CA ARG A 229 -16.32 2.85 -3.82
C ARG A 229 -16.38 2.94 -2.30
N ARG A 230 -15.61 2.11 -1.59
CA ARG A 230 -15.45 2.17 -0.12
C ARG A 230 -14.55 3.31 0.35
N GLY A 231 -14.01 4.13 -0.56
CA GLY A 231 -13.20 5.32 -0.28
C GLY A 231 -11.69 5.07 -0.17
N LEU A 232 -11.21 3.86 -0.45
CA LEU A 232 -9.78 3.57 -0.51
C LEU A 232 -9.21 4.03 -1.87
N ARG A 233 -8.03 4.63 -1.85
CA ARG A 233 -7.26 4.84 -3.08
C ARG A 233 -6.37 3.62 -3.29
N VAL A 234 -6.36 3.09 -4.51
CA VAL A 234 -5.54 1.95 -4.88
C VAL A 234 -4.54 2.38 -5.94
N SER A 235 -3.29 2.02 -5.76
CA SER A 235 -2.20 2.21 -6.72
C SER A 235 -1.42 0.90 -6.82
N ALA A 236 -0.92 0.58 -8.01
CA ALA A 236 -0.08 -0.59 -8.20
C ALA A 236 1.31 -0.19 -8.66
N VAL A 237 2.31 -0.93 -8.21
CA VAL A 237 3.68 -0.89 -8.70
C VAL A 237 3.96 -2.22 -9.37
N PHE A 238 4.12 -2.15 -10.68
CA PHE A 238 4.41 -3.32 -11.48
C PHE A 238 5.87 -3.74 -11.33
N MET A 239 6.08 -5.02 -11.04
CA MET A 239 7.40 -5.61 -10.82
C MET A 239 7.58 -6.85 -11.72
N GLY A 240 7.40 -6.69 -13.02
CA GLY A 240 7.52 -7.76 -14.00
C GLY A 240 8.47 -7.41 -15.14
N GLU A 241 8.65 -8.37 -16.05
CA GLU A 241 9.31 -8.11 -17.33
C GLU A 241 8.35 -7.38 -18.26
N ASP A 242 8.88 -6.62 -19.24
CA ASP A 242 8.09 -5.77 -20.15
C ASP A 242 6.97 -6.51 -20.92
N SER A 243 7.07 -7.84 -21.07
CA SER A 243 6.06 -8.66 -21.76
C SER A 243 4.70 -8.75 -21.03
N SER A 244 4.66 -8.49 -19.71
CA SER A 244 3.44 -8.55 -18.90
C SER A 244 2.90 -7.17 -18.52
N SER A 245 3.50 -6.08 -19.00
CA SER A 245 3.07 -4.71 -18.67
C SER A 245 1.65 -4.38 -19.13
N HIS A 246 1.15 -5.01 -20.21
CA HIS A 246 -0.21 -4.76 -20.71
C HIS A 246 -1.32 -5.19 -19.74
N ASP A 247 -1.07 -6.24 -18.93
CA ASP A 247 -2.05 -6.70 -17.93
C ASP A 247 -2.05 -5.84 -16.67
N ALA A 248 -0.97 -5.09 -16.42
CA ALA A 248 -0.85 -4.18 -15.29
C ALA A 248 -1.62 -2.86 -15.51
N GLU A 249 -1.92 -2.47 -16.75
CA GLU A 249 -2.62 -1.23 -17.09
C GLU A 249 -4.15 -1.35 -17.01
N ARG A 250 -4.70 -2.55 -16.88
CA ARG A 250 -6.14 -2.80 -16.73
C ARG A 250 -6.57 -2.75 -15.27
#